data_1ee11bfa9961599ee1e88cf56cbac611
#
_entry.id   1ee11bfa9961599ee1e88cf56cbac611
#
_cell.length_a   1.000
_cell.length_b   1.000
_cell.length_c   1.000
_cell.angle_alpha   90.00
_cell.angle_beta   90.00
_cell.angle_gamma   90.00
#
_symmetry.space_group_name_H-M   'P 1'
#
loop_
_entity.id
_entity.type
_entity.pdbx_description
1 polymer ?
#
loop_
_entity_poly.entity_id
_entity_poly.type
_entity_poly.pdbx_seq_one_letter_code
_entity_poly.pdbx_strand_id
1 'polypeptide(L)'
;MIDILHILLFALVIALAILAYYLFSKFSGLSQQLDELAFSKASQSVKYGKLTEQFIPFTKDFPFDANNFRFIGTPIDGIAFTDDEIVFCEFKTASSNLSSKQKNLKRLVEEKKVKWFEYKVK
;
A
#
# COMPACT_ATOMS: atom_id res chain seq x y z
N MET A 1 14.62 -44.42 50.03
CA MET A 1 15.64 -44.64 48.99
C MET A 1 15.08 -44.14 47.68
N ILE A 2 15.74 -43.19 47.03
CA ILE A 2 15.31 -42.74 45.68
C ILE A 2 15.86 -43.79 44.72
N ASP A 3 14.97 -44.51 44.06
CA ASP A 3 15.36 -45.55 43.12
C ASP A 3 15.94 -44.91 41.84
N ILE A 4 16.88 -45.61 41.23
CA ILE A 4 17.51 -45.18 39.94
C ILE A 4 16.44 -44.79 38.91
N LEU A 5 15.30 -45.44 38.94
CA LEU A 5 14.16 -45.12 38.05
C LEU A 5 13.64 -43.72 38.25
N HIS A 6 13.52 -43.21 39.48
CA HIS A 6 13.06 -41.84 39.76
C HIS A 6 14.07 -40.78 39.27
N ILE A 7 15.36 -41.06 39.38
CA ILE A 7 16.44 -40.20 38.90
C ILE A 7 16.38 -40.10 37.36
N LEU A 8 16.20 -41.22 36.67
CA LEU A 8 16.08 -41.26 35.20
C LEU A 8 14.82 -40.53 34.73
N LEU A 9 13.69 -40.71 35.42
CA LEU A 9 12.45 -40.03 35.10
C LEU A 9 12.59 -38.50 35.26
N PHE A 10 13.23 -38.07 36.35
CA PHE A 10 13.47 -36.65 36.60
C PHE A 10 14.40 -36.02 35.55
N ALA A 11 15.47 -36.73 35.18
CA ALA A 11 16.35 -36.29 34.10
C ALA A 11 15.63 -36.19 32.74
N LEU A 12 14.73 -37.14 32.46
CA LEU A 12 13.92 -37.13 31.24
C LEU A 12 12.99 -35.90 31.20
N VAL A 13 12.31 -35.57 32.31
CA VAL A 13 11.42 -34.40 32.41
C VAL A 13 12.20 -33.12 32.18
N ILE A 14 13.40 -32.97 32.76
CA ILE A 14 14.26 -31.79 32.54
C ILE A 14 14.67 -31.72 31.08
N ALA A 15 15.07 -32.79 30.46
CA ALA A 15 15.47 -32.82 29.06
C ALA A 15 14.31 -32.39 28.13
N LEU A 16 13.09 -32.89 28.40
CA LEU A 16 11.88 -32.50 27.66
C LEU A 16 11.51 -31.01 27.85
N ALA A 17 11.67 -30.48 29.06
CA ALA A 17 11.43 -29.06 29.34
C ALA A 17 12.42 -28.16 28.59
N ILE A 18 13.69 -28.52 28.55
CA ILE A 18 14.72 -27.81 27.80
C ILE A 18 14.40 -27.86 26.28
N LEU A 19 14.04 -29.03 25.78
CA LEU A 19 13.66 -29.17 24.36
C LEU A 19 12.42 -28.33 24.00
N ALA A 20 11.40 -28.37 24.85
CA ALA A 20 10.18 -27.57 24.67
C ALA A 20 10.48 -26.06 24.65
N TYR A 21 11.32 -25.57 25.57
CA TYR A 21 11.76 -24.19 25.62
C TYR A 21 12.53 -23.82 24.35
N TYR A 22 13.44 -24.66 23.90
CA TYR A 22 14.20 -24.42 22.66
C TYR A 22 13.30 -24.34 21.43
N LEU A 23 12.35 -25.28 21.29
CA LEU A 23 11.40 -25.25 20.16
C LEU A 23 10.49 -24.04 20.20
N PHE A 24 9.99 -23.66 21.38
CA PHE A 24 9.16 -22.49 21.57
C PHE A 24 9.91 -21.20 21.17
N SER A 25 11.16 -21.05 21.61
CA SER A 25 12.01 -19.89 21.25
C SER A 25 12.26 -19.81 19.74
N LYS A 26 12.54 -20.95 19.10
CA LYS A 26 12.71 -21.02 17.64
C LYS A 26 11.42 -20.67 16.88
N PHE A 27 10.29 -21.19 17.33
CA PHE A 27 9.00 -20.93 16.73
C PHE A 27 8.61 -19.44 16.83
N SER A 28 8.80 -18.83 18.00
CA SER A 28 8.56 -17.41 18.24
C SER A 28 9.42 -16.53 17.32
N GLY A 29 10.71 -16.83 17.20
CA GLY A 29 11.60 -16.08 16.31
C GLY A 29 11.21 -16.20 14.83
N LEU A 30 10.77 -17.39 14.39
CA LEU A 30 10.32 -17.59 13.01
C LEU A 30 9.02 -16.85 12.72
N SER A 31 8.07 -16.85 13.66
CA SER A 31 6.81 -16.09 13.55
C SER A 31 7.09 -14.60 13.38
N GLN A 32 7.99 -14.04 14.18
CA GLN A 32 8.37 -12.63 14.07
C GLN A 32 8.98 -12.29 12.69
N GLN A 33 9.85 -13.14 12.17
CA GLN A 33 10.43 -12.95 10.83
C GLN A 33 9.37 -13.01 9.72
N LEU A 34 8.37 -13.88 9.84
CA LEU A 34 7.26 -13.96 8.89
C LEU A 34 6.42 -12.68 8.91
N ASP A 35 6.14 -12.12 10.08
CA ASP A 35 5.39 -10.88 10.22
C ASP A 35 6.15 -9.69 9.62
N GLU A 36 7.46 -9.60 9.84
CA GLU A 36 8.32 -8.57 9.24
C GLU A 36 8.38 -8.68 7.72
N LEU A 37 8.48 -9.89 7.18
CA LEU A 37 8.46 -10.13 5.73
C LEU A 37 7.09 -9.78 5.12
N ALA A 38 6.00 -10.13 5.77
CA ALA A 38 4.64 -9.78 5.33
C ALA A 38 4.45 -8.26 5.30
N PHE A 39 4.88 -7.55 6.35
CA PHE A 39 4.84 -6.09 6.41
C PHE A 39 5.71 -5.44 5.33
N SER A 40 6.92 -5.94 5.11
CA SER A 40 7.84 -5.46 4.07
C SER A 40 7.23 -5.63 2.67
N LYS A 41 6.65 -6.79 2.36
CA LYS A 41 5.96 -7.03 1.08
C LYS A 41 4.77 -6.09 0.86
N ALA A 42 3.95 -5.89 1.89
CA ALA A 42 2.81 -4.96 1.81
C ALA A 42 3.29 -3.52 1.55
N SER A 43 4.34 -3.06 2.25
CA SER A 43 4.93 -1.74 2.06
C SER A 43 5.53 -1.57 0.66
N GLN A 44 6.23 -2.57 0.13
CA GLN A 44 6.75 -2.55 -1.23
C GLN A 44 5.63 -2.47 -2.26
N SER A 45 4.58 -3.27 -2.11
CA SER A 45 3.44 -3.27 -3.02
C SER A 45 2.78 -1.89 -3.13
N VAL A 46 2.62 -1.18 -2.00
CA VAL A 46 2.10 0.19 -1.99
C VAL A 46 3.04 1.17 -2.71
N LYS A 47 4.36 1.04 -2.51
CA LYS A 47 5.35 1.89 -3.20
C LYS A 47 5.35 1.65 -4.70
N TYR A 48 5.30 0.39 -5.14
CA TYR A 48 5.22 0.04 -6.57
C TYR A 48 3.92 0.52 -7.20
N GLY A 49 2.78 0.42 -6.50
CA GLY A 49 1.51 0.95 -6.97
C GLY A 49 1.57 2.44 -7.27
N LYS A 50 2.06 3.25 -6.32
CA LYS A 50 2.25 4.70 -6.50
C LYS A 50 3.22 5.03 -7.63
N LEU A 51 4.33 4.29 -7.75
CA LEU A 51 5.29 4.51 -8.83
C LEU A 51 4.65 4.21 -10.19
N THR A 52 3.91 3.12 -10.30
CA THR A 52 3.22 2.75 -11.54
C THR A 52 2.21 3.82 -11.95
N GLU A 53 1.41 4.35 -11.01
CA GLU A 53 0.44 5.41 -11.27
C GLU A 53 1.11 6.68 -11.85
N GLN A 54 2.30 7.04 -11.38
CA GLN A 54 3.07 8.18 -11.89
C GLN A 54 3.59 7.99 -13.33
N PHE A 55 3.70 6.75 -13.82
CA PHE A 55 4.15 6.47 -15.18
C PHE A 55 3.01 6.30 -16.19
N ILE A 56 1.76 6.18 -15.74
CA ILE A 56 0.60 6.00 -16.63
C ILE A 56 0.54 7.05 -17.75
N PRO A 57 0.74 8.38 -17.52
CA PRO A 57 0.68 9.38 -18.59
C PRO A 57 1.73 9.19 -19.69
N PHE A 58 2.74 8.39 -19.46
CA PHE A 58 3.81 8.11 -20.43
C PHE A 58 3.66 6.74 -21.12
N THR A 59 2.59 6.02 -20.83
CA THR A 59 2.30 4.73 -21.48
C THR A 59 1.55 4.93 -22.80
N LYS A 60 1.63 3.94 -23.68
CA LYS A 60 0.91 3.96 -24.97
C LYS A 60 -0.61 3.91 -24.82
N ASP A 61 -1.10 3.43 -23.67
CA ASP A 61 -2.52 3.26 -23.38
C ASP A 61 -3.15 4.53 -22.78
N PHE A 62 -2.34 5.56 -22.46
CA PHE A 62 -2.86 6.83 -21.97
C PHE A 62 -3.49 7.59 -23.15
N PRO A 63 -4.79 7.95 -23.06
CA PRO A 63 -5.53 8.47 -24.22
C PRO A 63 -5.24 9.95 -24.54
N PHE A 64 -4.43 10.64 -23.73
CA PHE A 64 -4.12 12.06 -23.89
C PHE A 64 -2.63 12.27 -24.15
N ASP A 65 -2.27 13.43 -24.71
CA ASP A 65 -0.87 13.81 -24.88
C ASP A 65 -0.19 14.02 -23.52
N ALA A 66 0.87 13.26 -23.25
CA ALA A 66 1.65 13.37 -22.02
C ALA A 66 2.24 14.78 -21.81
N ASN A 67 2.53 15.52 -22.90
CA ASN A 67 3.05 16.88 -22.80
C ASN A 67 2.00 17.87 -22.28
N ASN A 68 0.73 17.56 -22.44
CA ASN A 68 -0.40 18.35 -21.98
C ASN A 68 -0.99 17.87 -20.65
N PHE A 69 -0.36 16.87 -20.02
CA PHE A 69 -0.73 16.39 -18.70
C PHE A 69 0.06 17.12 -17.61
N ARG A 70 -0.60 17.47 -16.51
CA ARG A 70 0.02 18.09 -15.34
C ARG A 70 -0.35 17.31 -14.09
N PHE A 71 0.68 16.87 -13.36
CA PHE A 71 0.51 16.23 -12.06
C PHE A 71 0.07 17.24 -10.99
N ILE A 72 -0.86 16.83 -10.13
CA ILE A 72 -1.34 17.61 -8.98
C ILE A 72 -1.02 16.86 -7.68
N GLY A 73 -1.27 15.55 -7.62
CA GLY A 73 -0.96 14.65 -6.51
C GLY A 73 -2.05 14.51 -5.46
N THR A 74 -2.78 15.56 -5.12
CA THR A 74 -3.90 15.51 -4.18
C THR A 74 -4.88 16.64 -4.46
N PRO A 75 -6.20 16.38 -4.55
CA PRO A 75 -6.94 15.13 -4.28
C PRO A 75 -6.96 14.14 -5.44
N ILE A 76 -6.45 14.48 -6.60
CA ILE A 76 -6.37 13.68 -7.84
C ILE A 76 -4.94 13.63 -8.34
N ASP A 77 -4.63 12.69 -9.22
CA ASP A 77 -3.28 12.56 -9.77
C ASP A 77 -2.90 13.70 -10.69
N GLY A 78 -3.82 14.16 -11.54
CA GLY A 78 -3.51 15.27 -12.43
C GLY A 78 -4.66 15.75 -13.31
N ILE A 79 -4.30 16.63 -14.26
CA ILE A 79 -5.19 17.20 -15.26
C ILE A 79 -4.54 17.05 -16.63
N ALA A 80 -5.30 16.55 -17.60
CA ALA A 80 -4.96 16.60 -19.01
C ALA A 80 -5.70 17.78 -19.66
N PHE A 81 -4.96 18.58 -20.42
CA PHE A 81 -5.49 19.72 -21.20
C PHE A 81 -5.56 19.29 -22.65
N THR A 82 -6.74 19.30 -23.24
CA THR A 82 -6.93 19.07 -24.67
C THR A 82 -7.43 20.37 -25.34
N ASP A 83 -7.58 20.35 -26.65
CA ASP A 83 -8.08 21.52 -27.36
C ASP A 83 -9.56 21.83 -27.05
N ASP A 84 -10.32 20.79 -26.65
CA ASP A 84 -11.76 20.87 -26.45
C ASP A 84 -12.21 20.82 -25.00
N GLU A 85 -11.40 20.22 -24.12
CA GLU A 85 -11.80 19.95 -22.73
C GLU A 85 -10.64 19.93 -21.75
N ILE A 86 -10.96 20.04 -20.46
CA ILE A 86 -10.06 19.84 -19.32
C ILE A 86 -10.50 18.58 -18.61
N VAL A 87 -9.62 17.57 -18.57
CA VAL A 87 -9.91 16.26 -18.02
C VAL A 87 -9.21 16.04 -16.68
N PHE A 88 -9.99 15.84 -15.63
CA PHE A 88 -9.49 15.48 -14.30
C PHE A 88 -9.17 13.99 -14.26
N CYS A 89 -7.91 13.67 -14.02
CA CYS A 89 -7.38 12.31 -14.09
C CYS A 89 -7.07 11.76 -12.72
N GLU A 90 -7.55 10.54 -12.47
CA GLU A 90 -7.22 9.72 -11.30
C GLU A 90 -6.88 8.33 -11.76
N PHE A 91 -5.69 7.87 -11.43
CA PHE A 91 -5.20 6.55 -11.81
C PHE A 91 -5.46 5.54 -10.69
N LYS A 92 -5.91 4.36 -11.05
CA LYS A 92 -6.19 3.29 -10.08
C LYS A 92 -5.59 1.98 -10.56
N THR A 93 -4.91 1.30 -9.67
CA THR A 93 -4.53 -0.10 -9.88
C THR A 93 -5.73 -1.02 -9.63
N ALA A 94 -5.67 -2.25 -10.13
CA ALA A 94 -6.80 -3.20 -10.13
C ALA A 94 -7.46 -3.42 -8.76
N SER A 95 -6.73 -3.20 -7.66
CA SER A 95 -7.22 -3.41 -6.29
C SER A 95 -7.59 -2.11 -5.56
N SER A 96 -7.40 -0.93 -6.17
CA SER A 96 -7.62 0.35 -5.50
C SER A 96 -8.96 1.00 -5.88
N ASN A 97 -9.60 1.67 -4.90
CA ASN A 97 -10.86 2.37 -5.06
C ASN A 97 -10.71 3.87 -4.82
N LEU A 98 -11.65 4.66 -5.34
CA LEU A 98 -11.68 6.09 -5.07
C LEU A 98 -11.92 6.37 -3.59
N SER A 99 -11.13 7.27 -3.02
CA SER A 99 -11.37 7.81 -1.68
C SER A 99 -12.63 8.67 -1.63
N SER A 100 -13.12 8.98 -0.43
CA SER A 100 -14.30 9.86 -0.25
C SER A 100 -14.07 11.26 -0.86
N LYS A 101 -12.84 11.81 -0.76
CA LYS A 101 -12.48 13.09 -1.38
C LYS A 101 -12.52 13.03 -2.91
N GLN A 102 -12.00 11.96 -3.49
CA GLN A 102 -12.00 11.73 -4.94
C GLN A 102 -13.41 11.52 -5.49
N LYS A 103 -14.25 10.75 -4.79
CA LYS A 103 -15.67 10.59 -5.14
C LYS A 103 -16.42 11.92 -5.14
N ASN A 104 -16.18 12.77 -4.12
CA ASN A 104 -16.81 14.09 -4.05
C ASN A 104 -16.33 14.99 -5.21
N LEU A 105 -15.03 15.01 -5.50
CA LEU A 105 -14.49 15.80 -6.62
C LEU A 105 -15.09 15.34 -7.96
N LYS A 106 -15.10 14.01 -8.20
CA LYS A 106 -15.74 13.44 -9.40
C LYS A 106 -17.16 13.92 -9.56
N ARG A 107 -17.98 13.87 -8.51
CA ARG A 107 -19.36 14.37 -8.50
C ARG A 107 -19.43 15.85 -8.86
N LEU A 108 -18.55 16.70 -8.30
CA LEU A 108 -18.53 18.14 -8.61
C LEU A 108 -18.19 18.41 -10.07
N VAL A 109 -17.29 17.64 -10.66
CA VAL A 109 -16.95 17.75 -12.10
C VAL A 109 -18.13 17.30 -12.96
N GLU A 110 -18.75 16.15 -12.67
CA GLU A 110 -19.91 15.61 -13.37
C GLU A 110 -21.13 16.57 -13.29
N GLU A 111 -21.30 17.24 -12.16
CA GLU A 111 -22.36 18.25 -11.95
C GLU A 111 -21.99 19.64 -12.55
N LYS A 112 -20.88 19.74 -13.30
CA LYS A 112 -20.36 20.99 -13.90
C LYS A 112 -20.15 22.13 -12.89
N LYS A 113 -19.80 21.79 -11.65
CA LYS A 113 -19.51 22.75 -10.56
C LYS A 113 -18.04 23.19 -10.56
N VAL A 114 -17.49 23.47 -11.73
CA VAL A 114 -16.15 23.98 -11.94
C VAL A 114 -16.25 25.42 -12.41
N LYS A 115 -15.43 26.33 -11.84
CA LYS A 115 -15.49 27.75 -12.14
C LYS A 115 -14.10 28.30 -12.46
N TRP A 116 -14.03 29.27 -13.35
CA TRP A 116 -12.85 30.11 -13.54
C TRP A 116 -12.85 31.25 -12.50
N PHE A 117 -11.68 31.47 -11.89
CA PHE A 117 -11.47 32.62 -11.00
C PHE A 117 -10.19 33.35 -11.40
N GLU A 118 -10.31 34.64 -11.64
CA GLU A 118 -9.18 35.49 -11.95
C GLU A 118 -9.07 36.60 -10.89
N TYR A 119 -7.87 36.80 -10.40
CA TYR A 119 -7.58 37.86 -9.44
C TYR A 119 -6.42 38.73 -9.94
N LYS A 120 -6.61 40.04 -9.98
CA LYS A 120 -5.56 41.00 -10.34
C LYS A 120 -5.03 41.66 -9.08
N VAL A 121 -3.75 41.46 -8.79
CA VAL A 121 -3.05 42.16 -7.71
C VAL A 121 -2.86 43.61 -8.14
N LYS A 122 -3.19 44.53 -7.23
CA LYS A 122 -2.99 45.98 -7.42
C LYS A 122 -1.59 46.38 -7.02
#